data_c4e6b4fa6da298cfe4d28b0715f76856
#
_entry.id   c4e6b4fa6da298cfe4d28b0715f76856
#
_cell.length_a   1.000
_cell.length_b   1.000
_cell.length_c   1.000
_cell.angle_alpha   90.00
_cell.angle_beta   90.00
_cell.angle_gamma   90.00
#
_symmetry.space_group_name_H-M   'P 1'
#
loop_
_entity.id
_entity.type
_entity.pdbx_description
1 polymer ?
#
loop_
_entity_poly.entity_id
_entity_poly.type
_entity_poly.pdbx_seq_one_letter_code
_entity_poly.pdbx_strand_id
1 'polypeptide(L)'
;MVAAAKKRHTGGGKDMTLQYTALGDSLTVGVGAGLFEPGFVQRYKRKMEEDLNECVSLLVFAKSGLETSDILAMLNEPFIMEQVKKADVITITGCGNDLLQSLEIYEKEKDEHVFLEASSHCQKNYSGMLEKIGDIKGDKDTRYLVRLLNLYNPFPSIELADKWISGFNRHLKQLESAPQIKVIDTYAVFKGHEQEYLSIDRVHPNSRGYEAMAENLRAAGYGLLKS
;
A
#
# COMPACT_ATOMS: atom_id res chain seq x y z
N MET A 1 52.31 -27.00 -1.71
CA MET A 1 51.06 -27.74 -1.49
C MET A 1 50.26 -27.01 -0.45
N VAL A 2 49.25 -26.22 -0.84
CA VAL A 2 48.34 -25.54 0.05
C VAL A 2 46.97 -26.19 -0.13
N ALA A 3 46.51 -26.83 0.94
CA ALA A 3 45.24 -27.54 0.96
C ALA A 3 44.07 -26.56 1.00
N ALA A 4 43.24 -26.55 -0.01
CA ALA A 4 42.01 -25.79 -0.03
C ALA A 4 40.98 -26.44 0.89
N ALA A 5 40.62 -25.76 1.97
CA ALA A 5 39.56 -26.17 2.85
C ALA A 5 38.20 -25.99 2.16
N LYS A 6 37.59 -27.08 1.78
CA LYS A 6 36.17 -27.15 1.34
C LYS A 6 35.29 -26.81 2.54
N LYS A 7 34.68 -25.60 2.56
CA LYS A 7 33.55 -25.31 3.43
C LYS A 7 32.38 -26.21 3.03
N ARG A 8 32.05 -27.17 3.87
CA ARG A 8 30.83 -27.96 3.76
C ARG A 8 29.65 -27.05 4.07
N HIS A 9 28.78 -26.83 3.07
CA HIS A 9 27.43 -26.34 3.29
C HIS A 9 26.66 -27.47 3.99
N THR A 10 26.46 -27.34 5.29
CA THR A 10 25.55 -28.17 6.07
C THR A 10 24.35 -27.30 6.42
N GLY A 11 23.17 -27.70 6.00
CA GLY A 11 21.94 -27.19 6.55
C GLY A 11 20.87 -26.97 5.49
N GLY A 12 19.97 -27.94 5.33
CA GLY A 12 18.71 -27.80 4.61
C GLY A 12 17.80 -26.81 5.36
N GLY A 13 18.08 -25.51 5.25
CA GLY A 13 17.09 -24.46 5.50
C GLY A 13 16.10 -24.53 4.34
N LYS A 14 14.81 -24.75 4.61
CA LYS A 14 13.76 -24.40 3.68
C LYS A 14 14.05 -22.96 3.27
N ASP A 15 14.30 -22.69 1.98
CA ASP A 15 14.22 -21.35 1.44
C ASP A 15 12.79 -20.86 1.70
N MET A 16 12.59 -20.11 2.77
CA MET A 16 11.29 -19.55 3.11
C MET A 16 11.09 -18.36 2.19
N THR A 17 10.23 -18.55 1.21
CA THR A 17 9.83 -17.48 0.30
C THR A 17 8.69 -16.72 0.95
N LEU A 18 8.94 -15.46 1.33
CA LEU A 18 7.90 -14.56 1.84
C LEU A 18 6.84 -14.29 0.78
N GLN A 19 5.59 -14.28 1.18
CA GLN A 19 4.46 -13.99 0.31
C GLN A 19 4.01 -12.55 0.49
N TYR A 20 4.11 -11.74 -0.56
CA TYR A 20 3.66 -10.36 -0.59
C TYR A 20 2.45 -10.22 -1.49
N THR A 21 1.33 -9.76 -0.94
CA THR A 21 0.09 -9.46 -1.65
C THR A 21 -0.17 -7.96 -1.63
N ALA A 22 -0.26 -7.33 -2.80
CA ALA A 22 -0.57 -5.92 -2.96
C ALA A 22 -1.99 -5.74 -3.50
N LEU A 23 -2.82 -5.02 -2.76
CA LEU A 23 -4.21 -4.71 -3.11
C LEU A 23 -4.33 -3.21 -3.41
N GLY A 24 -5.13 -2.82 -4.38
CA GLY A 24 -5.38 -1.40 -4.55
C GLY A 24 -5.73 -0.91 -5.95
N ASP A 25 -5.47 0.35 -6.14
CA ASP A 25 -5.83 1.17 -7.30
C ASP A 25 -4.64 1.41 -8.26
N SER A 26 -4.67 2.54 -8.97
CA SER A 26 -3.63 2.98 -9.90
C SER A 26 -2.23 3.11 -9.26
N LEU A 27 -2.14 3.43 -7.96
CA LEU A 27 -0.87 3.53 -7.25
C LEU A 27 -0.22 2.16 -7.11
N THR A 28 -1.00 1.14 -6.77
CA THR A 28 -0.54 -0.25 -6.67
C THR A 28 -0.18 -0.82 -8.06
N VAL A 29 -0.90 -0.41 -9.12
CA VAL A 29 -0.52 -0.72 -10.52
C VAL A 29 0.81 -0.08 -10.91
N GLY A 30 1.12 1.11 -10.39
CA GLY A 30 2.33 1.87 -10.73
C GLY A 30 2.11 2.86 -11.88
N VAL A 31 0.88 3.38 -12.05
CA VAL A 31 0.58 4.41 -13.08
C VAL A 31 1.44 5.63 -12.84
N GLY A 32 2.03 6.18 -13.92
CA GLY A 32 2.90 7.36 -13.86
C GLY A 32 4.39 7.07 -13.67
N ALA A 33 4.78 5.84 -13.29
CA ALA A 33 6.18 5.48 -13.05
C ALA A 33 7.10 5.72 -14.26
N GLY A 34 6.55 5.60 -15.47
CA GLY A 34 7.31 5.67 -16.72
C GLY A 34 7.38 4.33 -17.44
N LEU A 35 7.85 4.39 -18.69
CA LEU A 35 7.94 3.19 -19.52
C LEU A 35 9.00 2.23 -18.94
N PHE A 36 8.57 1.00 -18.62
CA PHE A 36 9.40 -0.05 -18.00
C PHE A 36 9.92 0.25 -16.59
N GLU A 37 9.47 1.33 -15.96
CA GLU A 37 9.84 1.65 -14.59
C GLU A 37 8.88 0.97 -13.60
N PRO A 38 9.39 0.36 -12.52
CA PRO A 38 8.55 -0.28 -11.52
C PRO A 38 7.83 0.76 -10.64
N GLY A 39 6.60 0.44 -10.24
CA GLY A 39 5.90 1.15 -9.17
C GLY A 39 6.49 0.85 -7.77
N PHE A 40 5.86 1.37 -6.70
CA PHE A 40 6.34 1.16 -5.32
C PHE A 40 6.33 -0.32 -4.93
N VAL A 41 5.38 -1.10 -5.42
CA VAL A 41 5.19 -2.51 -5.04
C VAL A 41 6.43 -3.35 -5.36
N GLN A 42 6.93 -3.27 -6.60
CA GLN A 42 8.11 -4.01 -7.03
C GLN A 42 9.39 -3.47 -6.38
N ARG A 43 9.46 -2.16 -6.13
CA ARG A 43 10.59 -1.53 -5.42
C ARG A 43 10.62 -1.99 -3.96
N TYR A 44 9.49 -2.00 -3.28
CA TYR A 44 9.38 -2.46 -1.90
C TYR A 44 9.69 -3.96 -1.77
N LYS A 45 9.24 -4.78 -2.74
CA LYS A 45 9.65 -6.18 -2.83
C LYS A 45 11.17 -6.33 -2.81
N ARG A 46 11.89 -5.61 -3.69
CA ARG A 46 13.37 -5.66 -3.75
C ARG A 46 14.01 -5.26 -2.44
N LYS A 47 13.51 -4.19 -1.79
CA LYS A 47 13.99 -3.74 -0.49
C LYS A 47 13.78 -4.79 0.61
N MET A 48 12.66 -5.50 0.60
CA MET A 48 12.44 -6.64 1.50
C MET A 48 13.46 -7.76 1.28
N GLU A 49 13.70 -8.12 0.01
CA GLU A 49 14.68 -9.15 -0.35
C GLU A 49 16.10 -8.79 0.11
N GLU A 50 16.49 -7.52 -0.05
CA GLU A 50 17.77 -6.99 0.41
C GLU A 50 17.90 -7.02 1.94
N ASP A 51 16.87 -6.53 2.66
CA ASP A 51 16.92 -6.33 4.11
C ASP A 51 16.75 -7.63 4.92
N LEU A 52 16.00 -8.60 4.35
CA LEU A 52 15.69 -9.86 5.02
C LEU A 52 16.57 -11.01 4.51
N ASN A 53 17.27 -10.81 3.39
CA ASN A 53 18.05 -11.84 2.69
C ASN A 53 17.21 -13.10 2.38
N GLU A 54 15.95 -12.89 1.99
CA GLU A 54 14.97 -13.92 1.63
C GLU A 54 14.32 -13.60 0.30
N CYS A 55 13.90 -14.61 -0.46
CA CYS A 55 13.10 -14.41 -1.67
C CYS A 55 11.70 -13.93 -1.30
N VAL A 56 11.13 -13.03 -2.11
CA VAL A 56 9.76 -12.54 -1.95
C VAL A 56 8.94 -12.87 -3.20
N SER A 57 7.89 -13.66 -3.03
CA SER A 57 6.88 -13.92 -4.06
C SER A 57 5.83 -12.80 -4.00
N LEU A 58 5.61 -12.11 -5.12
CA LEU A 58 4.69 -10.97 -5.21
C LEU A 58 3.47 -11.31 -6.05
N LEU A 59 2.29 -11.03 -5.50
CA LEU A 59 1.03 -11.00 -6.23
C LEU A 59 0.37 -9.63 -6.11
N VAL A 60 -0.11 -9.11 -7.23
CA VAL A 60 -0.73 -7.79 -7.33
C VAL A 60 -2.18 -7.94 -7.78
N PHE A 61 -3.11 -7.49 -6.95
CA PHE A 61 -4.54 -7.42 -7.24
C PHE A 61 -4.95 -5.94 -7.23
N ALA A 62 -4.78 -5.30 -8.37
CA ALA A 62 -5.01 -3.88 -8.52
C ALA A 62 -5.47 -3.53 -9.93
N LYS A 63 -6.25 -2.47 -10.04
CA LYS A 63 -6.68 -1.91 -11.30
C LYS A 63 -6.83 -0.40 -11.14
N SER A 64 -6.43 0.36 -12.17
CA SER A 64 -6.63 1.80 -12.19
C SER A 64 -8.11 2.15 -12.13
N GLY A 65 -8.47 3.13 -11.32
CA GLY A 65 -9.84 3.62 -11.17
C GLY A 65 -10.68 2.88 -10.13
N LEU A 66 -10.14 1.85 -9.44
CA LEU A 66 -10.90 1.18 -8.38
C LEU A 66 -11.16 2.13 -7.19
N GLU A 67 -12.38 2.08 -6.69
CA GLU A 67 -12.79 2.68 -5.44
C GLU A 67 -12.56 1.72 -4.27
N THR A 68 -12.66 2.22 -3.05
CA THR A 68 -12.47 1.41 -1.84
C THR A 68 -13.49 0.27 -1.72
N SER A 69 -14.70 0.46 -2.24
CA SER A 69 -15.75 -0.57 -2.32
C SER A 69 -15.34 -1.76 -3.20
N ASP A 70 -14.70 -1.47 -4.35
CA ASP A 70 -14.22 -2.51 -5.27
C ASP A 70 -13.08 -3.32 -4.64
N ILE A 71 -12.15 -2.63 -3.96
CA ILE A 71 -11.02 -3.26 -3.27
C ILE A 71 -11.53 -4.18 -2.14
N LEU A 72 -12.54 -3.73 -1.38
CA LEU A 72 -13.20 -4.57 -0.38
C LEU A 72 -13.89 -5.78 -1.01
N ALA A 73 -14.59 -5.57 -2.14
CA ALA A 73 -15.29 -6.65 -2.84
C ALA A 73 -14.33 -7.72 -3.37
N MET A 74 -13.13 -7.34 -3.83
CA MET A 74 -12.10 -8.29 -4.27
C MET A 74 -11.72 -9.31 -3.18
N LEU A 75 -11.78 -8.94 -1.90
CA LEU A 75 -11.50 -9.85 -0.78
C LEU A 75 -12.52 -10.97 -0.61
N ASN A 76 -13.61 -11.00 -1.40
CA ASN A 76 -14.56 -12.10 -1.45
C ASN A 76 -14.24 -13.11 -2.56
N GLU A 77 -13.31 -12.79 -3.46
CA GLU A 77 -12.90 -13.69 -4.53
C GLU A 77 -12.06 -14.87 -3.96
N PRO A 78 -12.44 -16.12 -4.20
CA PRO A 78 -11.79 -17.27 -3.56
C PRO A 78 -10.28 -17.35 -3.79
N PHE A 79 -9.82 -16.97 -5.00
CA PHE A 79 -8.40 -16.96 -5.30
C PHE A 79 -7.65 -15.88 -4.51
N ILE A 80 -8.22 -14.68 -4.40
CA ILE A 80 -7.62 -13.56 -3.64
C ILE A 80 -7.61 -13.89 -2.15
N MET A 81 -8.70 -14.45 -1.61
CA MET A 81 -8.75 -14.92 -0.22
C MET A 81 -7.64 -15.90 0.11
N GLU A 82 -7.38 -16.86 -0.79
CA GLU A 82 -6.31 -17.85 -0.61
C GLU A 82 -4.92 -17.18 -0.61
N GLN A 83 -4.70 -16.15 -1.46
CA GLN A 83 -3.43 -15.44 -1.49
C GLN A 83 -3.26 -14.53 -0.26
N VAL A 84 -4.31 -13.84 0.18
CA VAL A 84 -4.31 -13.06 1.43
C VAL A 84 -4.04 -13.97 2.62
N LYS A 85 -4.62 -15.17 2.66
CA LYS A 85 -4.36 -16.15 3.72
C LYS A 85 -2.88 -16.53 3.81
N LYS A 86 -2.19 -16.66 2.70
CA LYS A 86 -0.76 -17.02 2.63
C LYS A 86 0.19 -15.83 2.82
N ALA A 87 -0.31 -14.60 2.65
CA ALA A 87 0.54 -13.42 2.63
C ALA A 87 1.23 -13.15 3.97
N ASP A 88 2.55 -12.93 3.96
CA ASP A 88 3.32 -12.42 5.09
C ASP A 88 3.27 -10.89 5.13
N VAL A 89 3.13 -10.25 3.96
CA VAL A 89 2.99 -8.81 3.82
C VAL A 89 1.80 -8.49 2.92
N ILE A 90 0.98 -7.53 3.35
CA ILE A 90 -0.14 -7.00 2.58
C ILE A 90 0.00 -5.48 2.52
N THR A 91 -0.01 -4.89 1.32
CA THR A 91 -0.13 -3.44 1.15
C THR A 91 -1.48 -3.09 0.56
N ILE A 92 -2.04 -1.94 0.97
CA ILE A 92 -3.33 -1.46 0.47
C ILE A 92 -3.20 0.02 0.12
N THR A 93 -3.59 0.38 -1.13
CA THR A 93 -3.85 1.75 -1.57
C THR A 93 -5.33 1.89 -1.95
N GLY A 94 -5.90 3.08 -1.77
CA GLY A 94 -7.30 3.35 -2.14
C GLY A 94 -7.78 4.70 -1.62
N CYS A 95 -9.04 5.02 -1.88
CA CYS A 95 -9.75 6.26 -1.55
C CYS A 95 -9.41 7.47 -2.45
N GLY A 96 -8.34 7.43 -3.23
CA GLY A 96 -8.06 8.51 -4.17
C GLY A 96 -9.18 8.70 -5.19
N ASN A 97 -9.67 7.61 -5.78
CA ASN A 97 -10.76 7.64 -6.76
C ASN A 97 -12.11 8.04 -6.15
N ASP A 98 -12.42 7.58 -4.94
CA ASP A 98 -13.62 7.97 -4.20
C ASP A 98 -13.67 9.51 -4.00
N LEU A 99 -12.54 10.13 -3.65
CA LEU A 99 -12.44 11.59 -3.48
C LEU A 99 -12.44 12.34 -4.81
N LEU A 100 -11.80 11.80 -5.85
CA LEU A 100 -11.82 12.41 -7.20
C LEU A 100 -13.24 12.41 -7.77
N GLN A 101 -13.98 11.35 -7.61
CA GLN A 101 -15.40 11.29 -8.02
C GLN A 101 -16.24 12.32 -7.25
N SER A 102 -15.99 12.48 -5.95
CA SER A 102 -16.67 13.50 -5.14
C SER A 102 -16.32 14.92 -5.59
N LEU A 103 -15.09 15.15 -6.07
CA LEU A 103 -14.70 16.44 -6.64
C LEU A 103 -15.51 16.75 -7.90
N GLU A 104 -15.72 15.79 -8.78
CA GLU A 104 -16.52 15.97 -9.99
C GLU A 104 -18.00 16.31 -9.67
N ILE A 105 -18.57 15.73 -8.61
CA ILE A 105 -19.90 16.05 -8.13
C ILE A 105 -19.92 17.45 -7.53
N TYR A 106 -18.96 17.75 -6.66
CA TYR A 106 -18.81 19.07 -6.02
C TYR A 106 -18.68 20.21 -7.05
N GLU A 107 -17.97 20.00 -8.15
CA GLU A 107 -17.84 21.02 -9.20
C GLU A 107 -19.20 21.43 -9.80
N LYS A 108 -20.17 20.51 -9.85
CA LYS A 108 -21.51 20.72 -10.37
C LYS A 108 -22.46 21.26 -9.32
N GLU A 109 -22.44 20.70 -8.13
CA GLU A 109 -23.47 20.93 -7.10
C GLU A 109 -23.03 21.92 -6.04
N LYS A 110 -21.71 22.15 -5.87
CA LYS A 110 -21.10 23.02 -4.85
C LYS A 110 -21.45 22.60 -3.41
N ASP A 111 -21.80 21.34 -3.19
CA ASP A 111 -22.10 20.78 -1.88
C ASP A 111 -20.90 19.98 -1.35
N GLU A 112 -20.30 20.44 -0.24
CA GLU A 112 -19.18 19.76 0.42
C GLU A 112 -19.58 18.43 1.09
N HIS A 113 -20.87 18.16 1.26
CA HIS A 113 -21.34 16.90 1.87
C HIS A 113 -20.87 15.66 1.09
N VAL A 114 -20.66 15.77 -0.22
CA VAL A 114 -20.15 14.68 -1.05
C VAL A 114 -18.78 14.15 -0.56
N PHE A 115 -17.92 15.02 -0.05
CA PHE A 115 -16.63 14.61 0.51
C PHE A 115 -16.77 13.95 1.88
N LEU A 116 -17.75 14.38 2.70
CA LEU A 116 -18.04 13.73 3.97
C LEU A 116 -18.52 12.29 3.76
N GLU A 117 -19.40 12.10 2.78
CA GLU A 117 -19.92 10.78 2.42
C GLU A 117 -18.80 9.89 1.89
N ALA A 118 -17.99 10.37 0.94
CA ALA A 118 -16.87 9.61 0.40
C ALA A 118 -15.85 9.25 1.50
N SER A 119 -15.49 10.19 2.36
CA SER A 119 -14.58 9.93 3.47
C SER A 119 -15.14 8.89 4.43
N SER A 120 -16.44 8.95 4.75
CA SER A 120 -17.13 7.96 5.60
C SER A 120 -17.16 6.58 4.95
N HIS A 121 -17.43 6.52 3.65
CA HIS A 121 -17.40 5.25 2.90
C HIS A 121 -16.01 4.65 2.87
N CYS A 122 -14.97 5.44 2.57
CA CYS A 122 -13.59 5.00 2.61
C CYS A 122 -13.21 4.41 3.98
N GLN A 123 -13.55 5.11 5.07
CA GLN A 123 -13.27 4.64 6.43
C GLN A 123 -13.94 3.29 6.71
N LYS A 124 -15.23 3.18 6.39
CA LYS A 124 -15.99 1.94 6.54
C LYS A 124 -15.39 0.81 5.72
N ASN A 125 -15.01 1.09 4.47
CA ASN A 125 -14.44 0.09 3.59
C ASN A 125 -13.05 -0.36 4.07
N TYR A 126 -12.18 0.56 4.52
CA TYR A 126 -10.88 0.18 5.11
C TYR A 126 -11.04 -0.66 6.38
N SER A 127 -11.99 -0.30 7.27
CA SER A 127 -12.31 -1.11 8.44
C SER A 127 -12.79 -2.51 8.03
N GLY A 128 -13.68 -2.60 7.05
CA GLY A 128 -14.17 -3.86 6.50
C GLY A 128 -13.07 -4.70 5.83
N MET A 129 -12.11 -4.06 5.12
CA MET A 129 -10.94 -4.76 4.58
C MET A 129 -10.08 -5.38 5.68
N LEU A 130 -9.81 -4.63 6.76
CA LEU A 130 -9.01 -5.14 7.88
C LEU A 130 -9.72 -6.26 8.64
N GLU A 131 -11.01 -6.12 8.89
CA GLU A 131 -11.84 -7.17 9.48
C GLU A 131 -11.80 -8.44 8.61
N LYS A 132 -12.05 -8.29 7.32
CA LYS A 132 -12.03 -9.42 6.37
C LYS A 132 -10.65 -10.07 6.28
N ILE A 133 -9.57 -9.30 6.28
CA ILE A 133 -8.20 -9.83 6.33
C ILE A 133 -7.98 -10.60 7.62
N GLY A 134 -8.42 -10.08 8.76
CA GLY A 134 -8.36 -10.75 10.05
C GLY A 134 -9.09 -12.11 10.03
N ASP A 135 -10.31 -12.15 9.51
CA ASP A 135 -11.10 -13.37 9.34
C ASP A 135 -10.42 -14.41 8.46
N ILE A 136 -9.86 -13.97 7.32
CA ILE A 136 -9.13 -14.84 6.38
C ILE A 136 -7.87 -15.42 7.02
N LYS A 137 -7.14 -14.61 7.80
CA LYS A 137 -5.92 -15.01 8.51
C LYS A 137 -6.22 -15.94 9.69
N GLY A 138 -7.33 -15.71 10.37
CA GLY A 138 -7.74 -16.41 11.58
C GLY A 138 -6.87 -16.07 12.81
N ASP A 139 -7.37 -16.40 14.00
CA ASP A 139 -6.81 -15.97 15.29
C ASP A 139 -5.39 -16.49 15.59
N LYS A 140 -4.95 -17.54 14.89
CA LYS A 140 -3.65 -18.19 15.14
C LYS A 140 -2.50 -17.62 14.31
N ASP A 141 -2.80 -16.90 13.25
CA ASP A 141 -1.76 -16.30 12.39
C ASP A 141 -1.54 -14.83 12.77
N THR A 142 -0.54 -14.58 13.60
CA THR A 142 -0.16 -13.23 14.04
C THR A 142 1.10 -12.71 13.36
N ARG A 143 1.73 -13.49 12.49
CA ARG A 143 3.01 -13.15 11.85
C ARG A 143 2.83 -12.63 10.43
N TYR A 144 1.95 -11.66 10.25
CA TYR A 144 1.80 -10.96 8.98
C TYR A 144 1.77 -9.45 9.21
N LEU A 145 2.05 -8.69 8.18
CA LEU A 145 2.07 -7.24 8.22
C LEU A 145 1.06 -6.67 7.23
N VAL A 146 0.26 -5.71 7.69
CA VAL A 146 -0.57 -4.88 6.83
C VAL A 146 -0.01 -3.46 6.81
N ARG A 147 0.17 -2.90 5.62
CA ARG A 147 0.66 -1.56 5.38
C ARG A 147 -0.38 -0.78 4.59
N LEU A 148 -1.05 0.13 5.24
CA LEU A 148 -2.04 1.03 4.64
C LEU A 148 -1.31 2.30 4.19
N LEU A 149 -1.26 2.58 2.91
CA LEU A 149 -0.67 3.82 2.43
C LEU A 149 -1.74 4.91 2.49
N ASN A 150 -1.47 5.99 3.23
CA ASN A 150 -2.37 7.13 3.27
C ASN A 150 -2.29 7.95 1.97
N LEU A 151 -3.21 8.91 1.80
CA LEU A 151 -3.25 9.76 0.62
C LEU A 151 -2.24 10.90 0.73
N TYR A 152 -1.45 11.12 -0.31
CA TYR A 152 -0.76 12.40 -0.52
C TYR A 152 -1.70 13.41 -1.20
N ASN A 153 -1.37 14.69 -1.12
CA ASN A 153 -2.12 15.76 -1.77
C ASN A 153 -1.45 16.17 -3.09
N PRO A 154 -2.00 15.81 -4.26
CA PRO A 154 -1.45 16.24 -5.54
C PRO A 154 -1.80 17.70 -5.89
N PHE A 155 -2.69 18.34 -5.14
CA PHE A 155 -3.21 19.69 -5.36
C PHE A 155 -2.95 20.62 -4.16
N PRO A 156 -1.67 20.88 -3.78
CA PRO A 156 -1.35 21.58 -2.53
C PRO A 156 -1.85 23.03 -2.49
N SER A 157 -2.14 23.64 -3.65
CA SER A 157 -2.73 24.98 -3.74
C SER A 157 -4.24 25.01 -3.53
N ILE A 158 -4.90 23.87 -3.42
CA ILE A 158 -6.35 23.76 -3.21
C ILE A 158 -6.61 23.41 -1.74
N GLU A 159 -7.01 24.41 -0.96
CA GLU A 159 -7.28 24.27 0.48
C GLU A 159 -8.32 23.18 0.77
N LEU A 160 -9.35 23.08 -0.08
CA LEU A 160 -10.39 22.06 0.04
C LEU A 160 -9.81 20.65 -0.08
N ALA A 161 -8.87 20.41 -1.03
CA ALA A 161 -8.22 19.11 -1.18
C ALA A 161 -7.40 18.75 0.07
N ASP A 162 -6.63 19.71 0.61
CA ASP A 162 -5.86 19.48 1.82
C ASP A 162 -6.75 19.15 3.03
N LYS A 163 -7.86 19.88 3.21
CA LYS A 163 -8.85 19.62 4.26
C LYS A 163 -9.34 18.17 4.26
N TRP A 164 -9.78 17.69 3.10
CA TRP A 164 -10.39 16.36 3.00
C TRP A 164 -9.38 15.23 3.04
N ILE A 165 -8.25 15.38 2.36
CA ILE A 165 -7.16 14.38 2.39
C ILE A 165 -6.60 14.25 3.82
N SER A 166 -6.30 15.37 4.48
CA SER A 166 -5.81 15.36 5.87
C SER A 166 -6.86 14.81 6.84
N GLY A 167 -8.15 15.07 6.59
CA GLY A 167 -9.27 14.51 7.33
C GLY A 167 -9.28 12.99 7.24
N PHE A 168 -9.30 12.46 6.02
CA PHE A 168 -9.24 11.02 5.78
C PHE A 168 -8.00 10.38 6.40
N ASN A 169 -6.82 10.95 6.21
CA ASN A 169 -5.57 10.42 6.74
C ASN A 169 -5.57 10.28 8.27
N ARG A 170 -6.18 11.25 8.98
CA ARG A 170 -6.38 11.15 10.44
C ARG A 170 -7.24 9.96 10.84
N HIS A 171 -8.29 9.67 10.08
CA HIS A 171 -9.14 8.51 10.35
C HIS A 171 -8.42 7.20 10.03
N LEU A 172 -7.71 7.16 8.90
CA LEU A 172 -6.93 5.97 8.54
C LEU A 172 -5.90 5.64 9.63
N LYS A 173 -5.27 6.68 10.22
CA LYS A 173 -4.32 6.52 11.32
C LYS A 173 -4.92 5.84 12.55
N GLN A 174 -6.21 5.98 12.80
CA GLN A 174 -6.90 5.33 13.92
C GLN A 174 -7.05 3.81 13.74
N LEU A 175 -6.86 3.30 12.52
CA LEU A 175 -6.90 1.87 12.22
C LEU A 175 -5.57 1.16 12.52
N GLU A 176 -4.54 1.89 12.93
CA GLU A 176 -3.27 1.26 13.30
C GLU A 176 -3.41 0.32 14.50
N SER A 177 -2.82 -0.84 14.37
CA SER A 177 -2.59 -1.79 15.45
C SER A 177 -1.17 -2.32 15.32
N ALA A 178 -0.21 -1.53 15.80
CA ALA A 178 1.21 -1.85 15.69
C ALA A 178 1.58 -3.07 16.55
N PRO A 179 2.52 -3.88 16.12
CA PRO A 179 3.36 -3.73 14.92
C PRO A 179 2.72 -4.28 13.64
N GLN A 180 1.58 -4.95 13.73
CA GLN A 180 0.95 -5.71 12.64
C GLN A 180 0.37 -4.79 11.56
N ILE A 181 -0.45 -3.82 11.96
CA ILE A 181 -1.08 -2.86 11.04
C ILE A 181 -0.44 -1.49 11.22
N LYS A 182 0.17 -0.95 10.17
CA LYS A 182 0.74 0.40 10.17
C LYS A 182 0.23 1.20 9.00
N VAL A 183 -0.01 2.48 9.24
CA VAL A 183 -0.27 3.49 8.21
C VAL A 183 1.06 4.09 7.78
N ILE A 184 1.29 4.06 6.48
CA ILE A 184 2.48 4.60 5.83
C ILE A 184 2.17 6.02 5.38
N ASP A 185 2.90 6.98 5.92
CA ASP A 185 2.60 8.40 5.73
C ASP A 185 3.16 8.94 4.41
N THR A 186 2.48 8.59 3.31
CA THR A 186 2.82 9.11 1.97
C THR A 186 2.51 10.61 1.85
N TYR A 187 1.57 11.13 2.65
CA TYR A 187 1.30 12.56 2.69
C TYR A 187 2.54 13.37 3.07
N ALA A 188 3.20 12.98 4.15
CA ALA A 188 4.41 13.66 4.61
C ALA A 188 5.56 13.53 3.61
N VAL A 189 5.66 12.39 2.91
CA VAL A 189 6.69 12.14 1.89
C VAL A 189 6.53 13.08 0.69
N PHE A 190 5.30 13.34 0.25
CA PHE A 190 5.03 14.14 -0.94
C PHE A 190 4.95 15.64 -0.66
N LYS A 191 4.61 16.02 0.56
CA LYS A 191 4.43 17.43 0.94
C LYS A 191 5.67 18.26 0.69
N GLY A 192 5.55 19.23 -0.23
CA GLY A 192 6.64 20.10 -0.68
C GLY A 192 7.52 19.51 -1.78
N HIS A 193 7.25 18.28 -2.22
CA HIS A 193 7.96 17.57 -3.28
C HIS A 193 7.05 17.22 -4.48
N GLU A 194 5.84 17.79 -4.56
CA GLU A 194 4.84 17.41 -5.56
C GLU A 194 5.38 17.60 -6.99
N GLN A 195 6.14 18.68 -7.23
CA GLN A 195 6.75 18.93 -8.56
C GLN A 195 7.82 17.91 -8.91
N GLU A 196 8.53 17.36 -7.93
CA GLU A 196 9.59 16.40 -8.13
C GLU A 196 9.06 14.98 -8.24
N TYR A 197 8.00 14.64 -7.48
CA TYR A 197 7.53 13.27 -7.30
C TYR A 197 6.31 12.91 -8.15
N LEU A 198 5.57 13.90 -8.67
CA LEU A 198 4.43 13.63 -9.54
C LEU A 198 4.83 13.50 -11.01
N SER A 199 4.09 12.70 -11.74
CA SER A 199 4.24 12.51 -13.17
C SER A 199 3.64 13.68 -13.98
N ILE A 200 3.63 13.56 -15.30
CA ILE A 200 3.11 14.60 -16.20
C ILE A 200 1.63 14.91 -15.94
N ASP A 201 0.86 13.93 -15.52
CA ASP A 201 -0.56 14.11 -15.20
C ASP A 201 -0.80 14.84 -13.87
N ARG A 202 0.25 15.10 -13.11
CA ARG A 202 0.25 15.80 -11.81
C ARG A 202 -0.65 15.18 -10.75
N VAL A 203 -1.03 13.93 -10.94
CA VAL A 203 -1.84 13.14 -10.01
C VAL A 203 -1.07 11.92 -9.53
N HIS A 204 -0.52 11.13 -10.44
CA HIS A 204 0.20 9.92 -10.10
C HIS A 204 1.68 10.17 -9.84
N PRO A 205 2.32 9.36 -8.98
CA PRO A 205 3.76 9.46 -8.76
C PRO A 205 4.54 9.11 -10.03
N ASN A 206 5.65 9.80 -10.24
CA ASN A 206 6.67 9.38 -11.19
C ASN A 206 7.61 8.34 -10.55
N SER A 207 8.66 7.94 -11.27
CA SER A 207 9.65 6.96 -10.78
C SER A 207 10.26 7.36 -9.43
N ARG A 208 10.56 8.66 -9.22
CA ARG A 208 11.11 9.15 -7.94
C ARG A 208 10.08 9.11 -6.81
N GLY A 209 8.83 9.49 -7.09
CA GLY A 209 7.74 9.41 -6.13
C GLY A 209 7.50 7.96 -5.67
N TYR A 210 7.51 7.01 -6.60
CA TYR A 210 7.38 5.59 -6.25
C TYR A 210 8.58 5.06 -5.47
N GLU A 211 9.79 5.54 -5.74
CA GLU A 211 10.96 5.21 -4.92
C GLU A 211 10.80 5.74 -3.50
N ALA A 212 10.36 6.99 -3.34
CA ALA A 212 10.12 7.59 -2.04
C ALA A 212 9.03 6.83 -1.24
N MET A 213 7.95 6.38 -1.90
CA MET A 213 6.92 5.52 -1.27
C MET A 213 7.51 4.19 -0.79
N ALA A 214 8.35 3.55 -1.61
CA ALA A 214 8.98 2.28 -1.27
C ALA A 214 9.97 2.42 -0.11
N GLU A 215 10.74 3.52 -0.05
CA GLU A 215 11.63 3.81 1.09
C GLU A 215 10.83 4.08 2.37
N ASN A 216 9.71 4.77 2.28
CA ASN A 216 8.84 4.99 3.43
C ASN A 216 8.25 3.68 3.98
N LEU A 217 7.85 2.76 3.09
CA LEU A 217 7.46 1.40 3.46
C LEU A 217 8.60 0.64 4.15
N ARG A 218 9.82 0.71 3.59
CA ARG A 218 11.04 0.12 4.17
C ARG A 218 11.31 0.65 5.58
N ALA A 219 11.21 1.97 5.75
CA ALA A 219 11.41 2.64 7.05
C ALA A 219 10.40 2.21 8.13
N ALA A 220 9.20 1.78 7.75
CA ALA A 220 8.22 1.23 8.67
C ALA A 220 8.66 -0.11 9.30
N GLY A 221 9.66 -0.76 8.71
CA GLY A 221 10.28 -1.99 9.18
C GLY A 221 9.43 -3.24 9.02
N TYR A 222 10.07 -4.36 9.27
CA TYR A 222 9.51 -5.70 9.04
C TYR A 222 9.19 -6.46 10.33
N GLY A 223 9.34 -5.84 11.48
CA GLY A 223 9.00 -6.25 12.84
C GLY A 223 8.79 -7.75 13.07
N LEU A 224 7.58 -8.21 12.84
CA LEU A 224 7.15 -9.60 13.08
C LEU A 224 7.77 -10.64 12.13
N LEU A 225 8.36 -10.21 11.01
CA LEU A 225 8.99 -11.11 10.03
C LEU A 225 10.46 -11.36 10.32
N LYS A 226 11.09 -10.53 11.15
CA LYS A 226 12.47 -10.74 11.62
C LYS A 226 12.44 -11.69 12.81
N SER A 227 12.65 -12.96 12.57
CA SER A 227 12.86 -13.97 13.62
C SER A 227 14.31 -14.10 13.98
#